data_edcb5d5f2ccec7f604aba6be0b8bbd9b
#
_entry.id   edcb5d5f2ccec7f604aba6be0b8bbd9b
#
_cell.length_a   1.000
_cell.length_b   1.000
_cell.length_c   1.000
_cell.angle_alpha   90.00
_cell.angle_beta   90.00
_cell.angle_gamma   90.00
#
_symmetry.space_group_name_H-M   'P 1'
#
loop_
_entity.id
_entity.type
_entity.pdbx_description
1 polymer ?
#
loop_
_entity_poly.entity_id
_entity_poly.type
_entity_poly.pdbx_seq_one_letter_code
_entity_poly.pdbx_strand_id
1 'polypeptide(L)'
;VSATGQVNYNYTTSGLYNVTVTARSKGGKTSSKSLLINVKVVQGLVWSDEFDSPGAPSSAKWGYDTGAGGWGNNEVQYYTNRSNNVIVTPEGTLKITLQKENYQGSQYTSARLLTKGKFSFKYGKIEVRAKLPAGGGTWPAIWMLGDNISTASWPACGEIDIMEHVGNQLNKIFSTMHYPGHSGGGGVGGNVTIPNVTTEFHVYKCEWSSDYLKFFVDGNLFYTFANNGTMPFNQNFFIILNVA
;
A
#
# COMPACT_ATOMS: atom_id res chain seq x y z
N VAL A 1 19.78 -14.94 18.45
CA VAL A 1 19.74 -15.50 17.08
C VAL A 1 18.74 -16.64 17.09
N SER A 2 17.72 -16.56 16.23
CA SER A 2 16.76 -17.67 16.06
C SER A 2 17.44 -18.93 15.52
N ALA A 3 16.77 -20.10 15.58
CA ALA A 3 17.25 -21.31 14.95
C ALA A 3 17.47 -21.20 13.42
N THR A 4 16.84 -20.18 12.81
CA THR A 4 16.97 -19.83 11.39
C THR A 4 18.11 -18.84 11.10
N GLY A 5 18.85 -18.38 12.13
CA GLY A 5 19.93 -17.38 11.98
C GLY A 5 19.44 -15.93 11.81
N GLN A 6 18.13 -15.65 11.98
CA GLN A 6 17.60 -14.30 11.88
C GLN A 6 17.78 -13.52 13.18
N VAL A 7 18.11 -12.23 13.08
CA VAL A 7 18.22 -11.28 14.18
C VAL A 7 17.45 -10.02 13.81
N ASN A 8 16.47 -9.65 14.62
CA ASN A 8 15.75 -8.38 14.50
C ASN A 8 16.32 -7.37 15.51
N TYR A 9 16.61 -6.18 15.05
CA TYR A 9 17.07 -5.07 15.88
C TYR A 9 16.38 -3.78 15.48
N ASN A 10 15.80 -3.08 16.45
CA ASN A 10 15.12 -1.79 16.24
C ASN A 10 16.09 -0.64 16.55
N TYR A 11 16.35 0.18 15.54
CA TYR A 11 17.11 1.42 15.70
C TYR A 11 16.16 2.56 16.09
N THR A 12 16.50 3.28 17.15
CA THR A 12 15.72 4.42 17.68
C THR A 12 16.23 5.78 17.23
N THR A 13 17.38 5.83 16.57
CA THR A 13 17.98 7.06 16.04
C THR A 13 18.46 6.86 14.61
N SER A 14 18.38 7.92 13.81
CA SER A 14 18.94 7.93 12.45
C SER A 14 20.47 7.94 12.52
N GLY A 15 21.12 7.25 11.60
CA GLY A 15 22.58 7.22 11.52
C GLY A 15 23.12 6.12 10.62
N LEU A 16 24.42 6.12 10.44
CA LEU A 16 25.16 5.04 9.79
C LEU A 16 25.60 4.03 10.85
N TYR A 17 25.16 2.80 10.71
CA TYR A 17 25.47 1.72 11.64
C TYR A 17 26.28 0.64 10.94
N ASN A 18 27.42 0.28 11.55
CA ASN A 18 28.21 -0.85 11.10
C ASN A 18 27.72 -2.12 11.81
N VAL A 19 26.96 -2.93 11.12
CA VAL A 19 26.42 -4.20 11.64
C VAL A 19 27.38 -5.32 11.30
N THR A 20 27.90 -5.99 12.32
CA THR A 20 28.81 -7.12 12.15
C THR A 20 28.14 -8.42 12.59
N VAL A 21 28.04 -9.36 11.68
CA VAL A 21 27.60 -10.73 11.99
C VAL A 21 28.82 -11.61 12.15
N THR A 22 28.92 -12.28 13.30
CA THR A 22 30.00 -13.23 13.60
C THR A 22 29.44 -14.63 13.78
N ALA A 23 29.86 -15.54 12.93
CA ALA A 23 29.58 -16.96 13.07
C ALA A 23 30.71 -17.63 13.84
N ARG A 24 30.37 -18.52 14.80
CA ARG A 24 31.32 -19.29 15.59
C ARG A 24 31.02 -20.78 15.46
N SER A 25 32.01 -21.56 15.06
CA SER A 25 31.92 -23.02 15.00
C SER A 25 32.03 -23.66 16.39
N LYS A 26 31.62 -24.92 16.55
CA LYS A 26 31.81 -25.67 17.80
C LYS A 26 33.29 -25.79 18.17
N GLY A 27 34.23 -25.76 17.23
CA GLY A 27 35.67 -25.80 17.42
C GLY A 27 36.29 -24.42 17.70
N GLY A 28 35.47 -23.38 17.98
CA GLY A 28 35.93 -22.06 18.37
C GLY A 28 36.36 -21.10 17.24
N LYS A 29 36.43 -21.59 15.98
CA LYS A 29 36.75 -20.75 14.82
C LYS A 29 35.64 -19.76 14.57
N THR A 30 36.02 -18.50 14.30
CA THR A 30 35.08 -17.39 14.03
C THR A 30 35.27 -16.87 12.61
N SER A 31 34.17 -16.43 12.00
CA SER A 31 34.15 -15.67 10.75
C SER A 31 33.17 -14.53 10.91
N SER A 32 33.54 -13.34 10.48
CA SER A 32 32.71 -12.12 10.60
C SER A 32 32.54 -11.45 9.26
N LYS A 33 31.34 -10.89 9.03
CA LYS A 33 31.03 -10.02 7.91
C LYS A 33 30.35 -8.77 8.43
N SER A 34 30.83 -7.60 7.99
CA SER A 34 30.25 -6.30 8.34
C SER A 34 29.48 -5.72 7.16
N LEU A 35 28.37 -5.05 7.46
CA LEU A 35 27.55 -4.29 6.54
C LEU A 35 27.28 -2.91 7.11
N LEU A 36 27.50 -1.87 6.32
CA LEU A 36 27.14 -0.51 6.68
C LEU A 36 25.66 -0.28 6.33
N ILE A 37 24.85 0.01 7.34
CA ILE A 37 23.40 0.29 7.19
C ILE A 37 23.16 1.76 7.49
N ASN A 38 22.51 2.45 6.55
CA ASN A 38 22.01 3.81 6.76
C ASN A 38 20.58 3.70 7.31
N VAL A 39 20.41 4.01 8.59
CA VAL A 39 19.10 4.03 9.24
C VAL A 39 18.56 5.45 9.25
N LYS A 40 17.33 5.62 8.75
CA LYS A 40 16.59 6.87 8.87
C LYS A 40 15.37 6.62 9.76
N VAL A 41 15.42 7.11 10.99
CA VAL A 41 14.25 7.11 11.89
C VAL A 41 13.34 8.26 11.51
N VAL A 42 12.10 7.97 11.13
CA VAL A 42 11.09 8.99 10.83
C VAL A 42 10.46 9.43 12.14
N GLN A 43 10.74 10.66 12.56
CA GLN A 43 10.07 11.24 13.72
C GLN A 43 8.59 11.48 13.41
N GLY A 44 7.72 11.15 14.38
CA GLY A 44 6.28 11.29 14.20
C GLY A 44 5.62 10.13 13.44
N LEU A 45 6.34 9.01 13.20
CA LEU A 45 5.74 7.80 12.65
C LEU A 45 4.69 7.26 13.64
N VAL A 46 3.44 7.20 13.18
CA VAL A 46 2.30 6.75 14.01
C VAL A 46 1.87 5.32 13.70
N TRP A 47 2.16 4.84 12.50
CA TRP A 47 1.85 3.49 12.05
C TRP A 47 2.75 3.09 10.88
N SER A 48 3.14 1.83 10.82
CA SER A 48 3.81 1.22 9.66
C SER A 48 3.56 -0.27 9.57
N ASP A 49 3.78 -0.82 8.39
CA ASP A 49 3.95 -2.25 8.17
C ASP A 49 5.08 -2.47 7.16
N GLU A 50 6.17 -3.02 7.65
CA GLU A 50 7.36 -3.33 6.83
C GLU A 50 7.33 -4.77 6.31
N PHE A 51 6.26 -5.52 6.62
CA PHE A 51 6.05 -6.90 6.18
C PHE A 51 7.19 -7.87 6.54
N ASP A 52 7.75 -7.71 7.75
CA ASP A 52 8.92 -8.46 8.21
C ASP A 52 8.66 -9.93 8.56
N SER A 53 7.39 -10.33 8.68
CA SER A 53 6.99 -11.68 9.10
C SER A 53 6.36 -12.44 7.94
N PRO A 54 7.06 -13.42 7.33
CA PRO A 54 6.52 -14.20 6.22
C PRO A 54 5.24 -14.95 6.58
N GLY A 55 4.34 -15.09 5.60
CA GLY A 55 3.07 -15.77 5.76
C GLY A 55 1.87 -14.84 5.55
N ALA A 56 0.82 -15.03 6.32
CA ALA A 56 -0.35 -14.14 6.24
C ALA A 56 -0.01 -12.73 6.76
N PRO A 57 -0.46 -11.65 6.10
CA PRO A 57 -0.40 -10.30 6.65
C PRO A 57 -0.97 -10.23 8.07
N SER A 58 -0.36 -9.41 8.91
CA SER A 58 -0.75 -9.29 10.33
C SER A 58 -2.23 -8.94 10.48
N SER A 59 -3.01 -9.81 11.11
CA SER A 59 -4.43 -9.58 11.39
C SER A 59 -4.68 -8.43 12.39
N ALA A 60 -3.67 -8.01 13.14
CA ALA A 60 -3.74 -6.81 13.96
C ALA A 60 -3.71 -5.52 13.13
N LYS A 61 -3.13 -5.55 11.93
CA LYS A 61 -2.99 -4.40 11.03
C LYS A 61 -3.97 -4.44 9.86
N TRP A 62 -4.27 -5.63 9.32
CA TRP A 62 -5.02 -5.80 8.08
C TRP A 62 -6.28 -6.66 8.28
N GLY A 63 -7.34 -6.24 7.62
CA GLY A 63 -8.53 -7.02 7.31
C GLY A 63 -8.60 -7.27 5.81
N TYR A 64 -9.69 -7.92 5.38
CA TYR A 64 -9.93 -8.24 3.98
C TYR A 64 -11.36 -7.94 3.59
N ASP A 65 -11.54 -7.36 2.42
CA ASP A 65 -12.79 -7.47 1.70
C ASP A 65 -12.75 -8.77 0.88
N THR A 66 -13.81 -9.55 0.93
CA THR A 66 -13.92 -10.82 0.20
C THR A 66 -15.20 -10.88 -0.59
N GLY A 67 -15.17 -11.55 -1.73
CA GLY A 67 -16.35 -11.72 -2.58
C GLY A 67 -16.18 -11.16 -3.98
N ALA A 68 -17.25 -11.29 -4.77
CA ALA A 68 -17.41 -10.75 -6.11
C ALA A 68 -18.53 -9.68 -6.11
N GLY A 69 -19.04 -9.31 -7.25
CA GLY A 69 -20.18 -8.37 -7.39
C GLY A 69 -19.82 -7.05 -8.04
N GLY A 70 -18.63 -6.98 -8.67
CA GLY A 70 -18.23 -5.84 -9.50
C GLY A 70 -17.66 -4.66 -8.72
N TRP A 71 -17.74 -4.64 -7.38
CA TRP A 71 -17.15 -3.64 -6.47
C TRP A 71 -17.39 -2.18 -6.88
N GLY A 72 -18.52 -1.93 -7.57
CA GLY A 72 -18.89 -0.60 -8.09
C GLY A 72 -18.31 -0.24 -9.46
N ASN A 73 -17.39 -1.05 -10.02
CA ASN A 73 -16.64 -0.77 -11.24
C ASN A 73 -16.74 -1.88 -12.31
N ASN A 74 -17.70 -2.81 -12.18
CA ASN A 74 -17.81 -4.01 -13.03
C ASN A 74 -16.54 -4.89 -13.00
N GLU A 75 -15.84 -4.92 -11.88
CA GLU A 75 -14.68 -5.76 -11.66
C GLU A 75 -15.08 -7.25 -11.73
N VAL A 76 -14.23 -8.08 -12.34
CA VAL A 76 -14.57 -9.47 -12.66
C VAL A 76 -13.98 -10.50 -11.70
N GLN A 77 -13.05 -10.11 -10.85
CA GLN A 77 -12.40 -10.99 -9.88
C GLN A 77 -13.26 -11.23 -8.62
N TYR A 78 -12.98 -12.35 -7.98
CA TYR A 78 -13.37 -12.61 -6.60
C TYR A 78 -12.20 -12.25 -5.68
N TYR A 79 -12.37 -11.33 -4.74
CA TYR A 79 -11.37 -11.05 -3.72
C TYR A 79 -11.38 -12.13 -2.64
N THR A 80 -10.20 -12.60 -2.28
CA THR A 80 -9.98 -13.65 -1.27
C THR A 80 -8.91 -13.24 -0.27
N ASN A 81 -8.87 -13.96 0.86
CA ASN A 81 -7.79 -13.87 1.85
C ASN A 81 -6.83 -15.08 1.76
N ARG A 82 -6.86 -15.85 0.68
CA ARG A 82 -6.03 -17.04 0.49
C ARG A 82 -4.57 -16.66 0.24
N SER A 83 -3.64 -17.48 0.71
CA SER A 83 -2.20 -17.29 0.49
C SER A 83 -1.79 -17.25 -0.99
N ASN A 84 -2.60 -17.85 -1.87
CA ASN A 84 -2.39 -17.75 -3.32
C ASN A 84 -2.61 -16.33 -3.87
N ASN A 85 -3.48 -15.54 -3.21
CA ASN A 85 -3.79 -14.18 -3.64
C ASN A 85 -3.07 -13.12 -2.79
N VAL A 86 -2.72 -13.43 -1.53
CA VAL A 86 -2.05 -12.47 -0.66
C VAL A 86 -1.14 -13.16 0.34
N ILE A 87 0.11 -12.75 0.37
CA ILE A 87 1.13 -13.31 1.26
C ILE A 87 2.24 -12.29 1.52
N VAL A 88 2.80 -12.32 2.72
CA VAL A 88 4.11 -11.72 2.99
C VAL A 88 5.18 -12.73 2.61
N THR A 89 6.05 -12.33 1.68
CA THR A 89 7.10 -13.22 1.16
C THR A 89 8.27 -13.35 2.15
N PRO A 90 9.11 -14.39 2.02
CA PRO A 90 10.33 -14.51 2.83
C PRO A 90 11.31 -13.34 2.69
N GLU A 91 11.24 -12.61 1.58
CA GLU A 91 12.07 -11.42 1.30
C GLU A 91 11.52 -10.14 1.99
N GLY A 92 10.43 -10.24 2.75
CA GLY A 92 9.86 -9.10 3.46
C GLY A 92 9.08 -8.16 2.56
N THR A 93 8.23 -8.69 1.68
CA THR A 93 7.32 -7.90 0.85
C THR A 93 5.91 -8.46 0.88
N LEU A 94 4.91 -7.58 0.97
CA LEU A 94 3.54 -7.97 0.70
C LEU A 94 3.38 -8.24 -0.80
N LYS A 95 2.90 -9.42 -1.16
CA LYS A 95 2.56 -9.79 -2.54
C LYS A 95 1.07 -10.00 -2.67
N ILE A 96 0.43 -9.18 -3.51
CA ILE A 96 -0.95 -9.39 -3.97
C ILE A 96 -0.88 -10.00 -5.37
N THR A 97 -1.56 -11.11 -5.59
CA THR A 97 -1.50 -11.87 -6.84
C THR A 97 -2.91 -12.00 -7.43
N LEU A 98 -3.12 -11.38 -8.58
CA LEU A 98 -4.26 -11.66 -9.43
C LEU A 98 -4.01 -12.98 -10.18
N GLN A 99 -4.94 -13.92 -10.09
CA GLN A 99 -4.86 -15.23 -10.74
C GLN A 99 -6.05 -15.46 -11.65
N LYS A 100 -5.78 -16.09 -12.79
CA LYS A 100 -6.83 -16.65 -13.65
C LYS A 100 -7.15 -18.07 -13.15
N GLU A 101 -8.24 -18.20 -12.44
CA GLU A 101 -8.76 -19.48 -11.93
C GLU A 101 -10.29 -19.40 -11.78
N ASN A 102 -10.96 -20.55 -11.88
CA ASN A 102 -12.38 -20.61 -11.57
C ASN A 102 -12.57 -20.71 -10.05
N TYR A 103 -13.22 -19.72 -9.45
CA TYR A 103 -13.47 -19.68 -8.02
C TYR A 103 -14.81 -19.00 -7.72
N GLN A 104 -15.74 -19.71 -7.07
CA GLN A 104 -17.04 -19.19 -6.63
C GLN A 104 -17.82 -18.43 -7.72
N GLY A 105 -17.76 -18.93 -8.96
CA GLY A 105 -18.43 -18.33 -10.11
C GLY A 105 -17.65 -17.23 -10.84
N SER A 106 -16.52 -16.78 -10.32
CA SER A 106 -15.60 -15.85 -10.99
C SER A 106 -14.49 -16.61 -11.72
N GLN A 107 -13.93 -16.00 -12.77
CA GLN A 107 -12.81 -16.55 -13.56
C GLN A 107 -11.44 -16.00 -13.13
N TYR A 108 -11.43 -15.08 -12.20
CA TYR A 108 -10.23 -14.46 -11.64
C TYR A 108 -10.37 -14.35 -10.13
N THR A 109 -9.25 -14.44 -9.43
CA THR A 109 -9.18 -14.15 -8.00
C THR A 109 -8.06 -13.16 -7.73
N SER A 110 -8.22 -12.36 -6.68
CA SER A 110 -7.24 -11.39 -6.22
C SER A 110 -7.40 -11.16 -4.72
N ALA A 111 -6.75 -10.14 -4.17
CA ALA A 111 -6.96 -9.72 -2.79
C ALA A 111 -7.15 -8.20 -2.66
N ARG A 112 -7.96 -7.83 -1.66
CA ARG A 112 -8.18 -6.45 -1.23
C ARG A 112 -8.03 -6.39 0.29
N LEU A 113 -6.94 -5.74 0.75
CA LEU A 113 -6.60 -5.57 2.15
C LEU A 113 -7.03 -4.18 2.60
N LEU A 114 -7.45 -4.06 3.87
CA LEU A 114 -7.83 -2.77 4.43
C LEU A 114 -7.45 -2.67 5.91
N THR A 115 -7.17 -1.45 6.36
CA THR A 115 -6.92 -1.15 7.78
C THR A 115 -8.19 -0.73 8.53
N LYS A 116 -9.37 -0.85 7.94
CA LYS A 116 -10.67 -0.49 8.54
C LYS A 116 -10.87 -1.17 9.89
N GLY A 117 -11.22 -0.38 10.93
CA GLY A 117 -11.39 -0.88 12.30
C GLY A 117 -10.09 -1.28 13.00
N LYS A 118 -8.92 -1.04 12.39
CA LYS A 118 -7.60 -1.34 12.96
C LYS A 118 -6.72 -0.11 13.02
N PHE A 119 -6.66 0.65 11.94
CA PHE A 119 -5.95 1.92 11.86
C PHE A 119 -6.65 2.86 10.87
N SER A 120 -6.85 4.09 11.29
CA SER A 120 -7.24 5.21 10.45
C SER A 120 -6.58 6.48 10.97
N PHE A 121 -6.44 7.49 10.12
CA PHE A 121 -5.82 8.75 10.50
C PHE A 121 -6.45 9.92 9.72
N LYS A 122 -6.31 11.10 10.29
CA LYS A 122 -6.67 12.36 9.65
C LYS A 122 -5.45 13.25 9.57
N TYR A 123 -5.15 13.70 8.37
CA TYR A 123 -4.00 14.55 8.04
C TYR A 123 -2.65 13.90 8.36
N GLY A 124 -1.66 14.29 7.62
CA GLY A 124 -0.32 13.75 7.74
C GLY A 124 0.24 13.30 6.39
N LYS A 125 1.09 12.29 6.44
CA LYS A 125 1.77 11.75 5.27
C LYS A 125 1.64 10.23 5.26
N ILE A 126 1.30 9.68 4.11
CA ILE A 126 1.37 8.26 3.82
C ILE A 126 2.36 8.02 2.69
N GLU A 127 3.24 7.06 2.86
CA GLU A 127 4.20 6.59 1.86
C GLU A 127 4.07 5.07 1.70
N VAL A 128 3.92 4.60 0.47
CA VAL A 128 3.89 3.18 0.15
C VAL A 128 4.91 2.90 -0.94
N ARG A 129 5.85 1.99 -0.66
CA ARG A 129 6.80 1.51 -1.65
C ARG A 129 6.24 0.28 -2.33
N ALA A 130 5.96 0.38 -3.64
CA ALA A 130 5.35 -0.70 -4.39
C ALA A 130 5.94 -0.85 -5.80
N LYS A 131 5.87 -2.08 -6.31
CA LYS A 131 6.07 -2.46 -7.71
C LYS A 131 4.75 -3.01 -8.24
N LEU A 132 4.29 -2.49 -9.37
CA LEU A 132 2.96 -2.74 -9.88
C LEU A 132 2.92 -3.96 -10.81
N PRO A 133 1.77 -4.64 -10.96
CA PRO A 133 1.64 -5.73 -11.92
C PRO A 133 1.72 -5.20 -13.36
N ALA A 134 2.23 -6.04 -14.25
CA ALA A 134 2.15 -5.83 -15.70
C ALA A 134 0.94 -6.56 -16.29
N GLY A 135 0.42 -6.05 -17.40
CA GLY A 135 -0.62 -6.72 -18.19
C GLY A 135 -1.90 -5.90 -18.31
N GLY A 136 -2.44 -5.87 -19.55
CA GLY A 136 -3.74 -5.24 -19.83
C GLY A 136 -4.85 -5.90 -19.02
N GLY A 137 -5.76 -5.09 -18.48
CA GLY A 137 -6.85 -5.54 -17.62
C GLY A 137 -6.53 -5.54 -16.13
N THR A 138 -5.28 -5.30 -15.69
CA THR A 138 -4.95 -5.14 -14.28
C THR A 138 -5.19 -3.70 -13.81
N TRP A 139 -5.69 -3.56 -12.57
CA TRP A 139 -5.92 -2.25 -11.95
C TRP A 139 -5.49 -2.28 -10.46
N PRO A 140 -4.19 -2.17 -10.18
CA PRO A 140 -3.69 -2.01 -8.83
C PRO A 140 -4.01 -0.63 -8.29
N ALA A 141 -4.34 -0.56 -6.98
CA ALA A 141 -4.58 0.69 -6.28
C ALA A 141 -4.02 0.71 -4.86
N ILE A 142 -3.52 1.89 -4.48
CA ILE A 142 -3.18 2.30 -3.11
C ILE A 142 -4.07 3.50 -2.82
N TRP A 143 -5.03 3.34 -1.93
CA TRP A 143 -6.08 4.31 -1.73
C TRP A 143 -6.65 4.33 -0.33
N MET A 144 -7.54 5.26 -0.04
CA MET A 144 -8.15 5.43 1.27
C MET A 144 -9.64 5.77 1.14
N LEU A 145 -10.45 5.28 2.07
CA LEU A 145 -11.86 5.64 2.26
C LEU A 145 -12.09 6.26 3.64
N GLY A 146 -13.05 7.18 3.70
CA GLY A 146 -13.48 7.77 4.96
C GLY A 146 -14.06 6.74 5.93
N ASP A 147 -13.65 6.81 7.20
CA ASP A 147 -14.06 5.88 8.26
C ASP A 147 -15.58 5.86 8.48
N ASN A 148 -16.27 6.96 8.12
CA ASN A 148 -17.72 7.07 8.19
C ASN A 148 -18.47 6.43 7.01
N ILE A 149 -17.82 5.59 6.20
CA ILE A 149 -18.43 4.91 5.03
C ILE A 149 -19.73 4.16 5.36
N SER A 150 -19.85 3.64 6.59
CA SER A 150 -21.05 2.94 7.04
C SER A 150 -22.27 3.85 7.26
N THR A 151 -22.08 5.16 7.43
CA THR A 151 -23.12 6.14 7.72
C THR A 151 -23.28 7.16 6.60
N ALA A 152 -22.19 7.63 6.00
CA ALA A 152 -22.22 8.64 4.94
C ALA A 152 -22.32 8.03 3.54
N SER A 153 -22.01 6.72 3.38
CA SER A 153 -21.90 6.02 2.10
C SER A 153 -20.92 6.70 1.11
N TRP A 154 -20.64 6.03 0.00
CA TRP A 154 -19.85 6.61 -1.09
C TRP A 154 -20.75 7.41 -2.04
N PRO A 155 -20.33 8.56 -2.59
CA PRO A 155 -19.01 9.20 -2.40
C PRO A 155 -18.97 10.23 -1.25
N ALA A 156 -20.00 10.31 -0.39
CA ALA A 156 -20.08 11.31 0.68
C ALA A 156 -19.06 11.04 1.82
N CYS A 157 -18.59 9.79 1.98
CA CYS A 157 -17.48 9.47 2.89
C CYS A 157 -16.13 10.00 2.41
N GLY A 158 -16.01 10.35 1.13
CA GLY A 158 -14.74 10.71 0.49
C GLY A 158 -13.88 9.50 0.16
N GLU A 159 -13.11 9.60 -0.95
CA GLU A 159 -12.13 8.63 -1.39
C GLU A 159 -10.88 9.38 -1.88
N ILE A 160 -9.71 8.88 -1.50
CA ILE A 160 -8.42 9.46 -1.87
C ILE A 160 -7.59 8.34 -2.51
N ASP A 161 -7.42 8.37 -3.82
CA ASP A 161 -6.59 7.44 -4.55
C ASP A 161 -5.18 8.00 -4.65
N ILE A 162 -4.26 7.38 -3.89
CA ILE A 162 -2.86 7.83 -3.84
C ILE A 162 -2.13 7.36 -5.08
N MET A 163 -2.39 6.14 -5.51
CA MET A 163 -1.84 5.54 -6.71
C MET A 163 -2.87 4.61 -7.33
N GLU A 164 -3.17 4.84 -8.60
CA GLU A 164 -3.84 3.91 -9.48
C GLU A 164 -3.00 3.70 -10.74
N HIS A 165 -3.02 2.47 -11.25
CA HIS A 165 -2.41 2.12 -12.53
C HIS A 165 -3.33 1.20 -13.31
N VAL A 166 -3.59 1.53 -14.57
CA VAL A 166 -4.36 0.68 -15.48
C VAL A 166 -3.38 -0.01 -16.42
N GLY A 167 -3.36 -1.33 -16.40
CA GLY A 167 -2.32 -2.11 -17.08
C GLY A 167 -2.25 -1.93 -18.61
N ASN A 168 -3.30 -1.39 -19.25
CA ASN A 168 -3.29 -1.00 -20.67
C ASN A 168 -2.78 0.45 -20.91
N GLN A 169 -2.43 1.19 -19.86
CA GLN A 169 -1.77 2.49 -19.91
C GLN A 169 -0.41 2.41 -19.20
N LEU A 170 0.51 1.66 -19.81
CA LEU A 170 1.81 1.38 -19.23
C LEU A 170 2.52 2.65 -18.73
N ASN A 171 3.11 2.54 -17.54
CA ASN A 171 3.86 3.61 -16.86
C ASN A 171 3.05 4.85 -16.47
N LYS A 172 1.74 4.86 -16.65
CA LYS A 172 0.91 5.99 -16.26
C LYS A 172 0.33 5.77 -14.86
N ILE A 173 0.62 6.70 -13.97
CA ILE A 173 0.15 6.72 -12.59
C ILE A 173 -0.88 7.82 -12.44
N PHE A 174 -1.99 7.50 -11.78
CA PHE A 174 -3.07 8.44 -11.48
C PHE A 174 -3.18 8.64 -9.98
N SER A 175 -3.62 9.83 -9.57
CA SER A 175 -4.17 10.10 -8.24
C SER A 175 -5.48 10.84 -8.41
N THR A 176 -6.49 10.42 -7.65
CA THR A 176 -7.87 10.88 -7.84
C THR A 176 -8.54 11.14 -6.49
N MET A 177 -9.42 12.12 -6.42
CA MET A 177 -10.33 12.31 -5.29
C MET A 177 -11.77 12.12 -5.75
N HIS A 178 -12.54 11.35 -4.98
CA HIS A 178 -13.97 11.18 -5.19
C HIS A 178 -14.75 11.73 -4.01
N TYR A 179 -15.70 12.59 -4.33
CA TYR A 179 -16.57 13.28 -3.35
C TYR A 179 -17.90 13.69 -4.01
N PRO A 180 -18.92 14.16 -3.27
CA PRO A 180 -20.20 14.55 -3.85
C PRO A 180 -20.07 15.52 -5.03
N GLY A 181 -20.69 15.17 -6.16
CA GLY A 181 -20.61 15.90 -7.42
C GLY A 181 -19.39 15.58 -8.29
N HIS A 182 -18.40 14.86 -7.75
CA HIS A 182 -17.14 14.50 -8.40
C HIS A 182 -16.76 13.07 -8.07
N SER A 183 -17.37 12.10 -8.73
CA SER A 183 -17.18 10.68 -8.41
C SER A 183 -17.27 9.80 -9.65
N GLY A 184 -16.77 8.55 -9.57
CA GLY A 184 -16.64 7.66 -10.70
C GLY A 184 -15.82 8.30 -11.81
N GLY A 185 -16.29 8.28 -13.04
CA GLY A 185 -15.62 8.93 -14.18
C GLY A 185 -15.50 10.45 -14.08
N GLY A 186 -16.16 11.08 -13.12
CA GLY A 186 -16.05 12.52 -12.81
C GLY A 186 -15.13 12.86 -11.64
N GLY A 187 -14.35 11.92 -11.13
CA GLY A 187 -13.33 12.16 -10.10
C GLY A 187 -12.33 13.24 -10.50
N VAL A 188 -11.82 13.99 -9.54
CA VAL A 188 -10.88 15.08 -9.76
C VAL A 188 -9.46 14.60 -9.44
N GLY A 189 -8.57 14.64 -10.41
CA GLY A 189 -7.24 14.08 -10.23
C GLY A 189 -6.19 14.58 -11.20
N GLY A 190 -4.99 14.03 -11.06
CA GLY A 190 -3.86 14.25 -11.93
C GLY A 190 -3.15 12.95 -12.27
N ASN A 191 -2.23 13.03 -13.22
CA ASN A 191 -1.44 11.86 -13.60
C ASN A 191 -0.01 12.23 -13.99
N VAL A 192 0.85 11.21 -13.95
CA VAL A 192 2.26 11.34 -14.36
C VAL A 192 2.70 10.05 -15.03
N THR A 193 3.67 10.16 -15.94
CA THR A 193 4.33 8.99 -16.54
C THR A 193 5.63 8.71 -15.79
N ILE A 194 5.74 7.52 -15.23
CA ILE A 194 6.90 7.03 -14.47
C ILE A 194 7.39 5.76 -15.17
N PRO A 195 8.63 5.71 -15.65
CA PRO A 195 9.16 4.50 -16.29
C PRO A 195 9.30 3.35 -15.29
N ASN A 196 9.26 2.12 -15.79
CA ASN A 196 9.61 0.92 -15.05
C ASN A 196 8.71 0.57 -13.84
N VAL A 197 7.48 1.15 -13.72
CA VAL A 197 6.59 0.91 -12.57
C VAL A 197 6.25 -0.57 -12.36
N THR A 198 6.36 -1.40 -13.41
CA THR A 198 6.11 -2.85 -13.35
C THR A 198 7.36 -3.70 -13.13
N THR A 199 8.56 -3.11 -13.24
CA THR A 199 9.84 -3.81 -13.09
C THR A 199 10.64 -3.34 -11.87
N GLU A 200 10.38 -2.12 -11.39
CA GLU A 200 11.07 -1.50 -10.26
C GLU A 200 10.10 -1.08 -9.17
N PHE A 201 10.60 -0.93 -7.95
CA PHE A 201 9.83 -0.36 -6.85
C PHE A 201 9.94 1.16 -6.86
N HIS A 202 8.79 1.82 -6.73
CA HIS A 202 8.66 3.26 -6.57
C HIS A 202 7.99 3.59 -5.25
N VAL A 203 8.17 4.81 -4.73
CA VAL A 203 7.52 5.32 -3.53
C VAL A 203 6.38 6.24 -3.93
N TYR A 204 5.16 5.81 -3.67
CA TYR A 204 3.93 6.59 -3.86
C TYR A 204 3.56 7.27 -2.56
N LYS A 205 3.38 8.60 -2.60
CA LYS A 205 3.16 9.39 -1.39
C LYS A 205 2.00 10.36 -1.55
N CYS A 206 1.19 10.50 -0.49
CA CYS A 206 0.26 11.60 -0.31
C CYS A 206 0.62 12.38 0.96
N GLU A 207 0.76 13.70 0.83
CA GLU A 207 0.77 14.64 1.95
C GLU A 207 -0.61 15.31 2.02
N TRP A 208 -1.28 15.16 3.15
CA TRP A 208 -2.66 15.55 3.34
C TRP A 208 -2.81 16.49 4.55
N SER A 209 -3.44 17.63 4.32
CA SER A 209 -3.74 18.65 5.34
C SER A 209 -5.17 19.15 5.20
N SER A 210 -5.56 20.11 6.06
CA SER A 210 -6.82 20.83 5.93
C SER A 210 -6.95 21.61 4.62
N ASP A 211 -5.84 21.99 4.00
CA ASP A 211 -5.79 22.97 2.90
C ASP A 211 -5.44 22.32 1.55
N TYR A 212 -4.80 21.14 1.58
CA TYR A 212 -4.36 20.47 0.37
C TYR A 212 -4.17 18.96 0.53
N LEU A 213 -4.22 18.26 -0.61
CA LEU A 213 -3.62 16.94 -0.81
C LEU A 213 -2.57 17.07 -1.91
N LYS A 214 -1.36 16.60 -1.65
CA LYS A 214 -0.24 16.61 -2.60
C LYS A 214 0.23 15.21 -2.86
N PHE A 215 0.41 14.87 -4.15
CA PHE A 215 0.75 13.53 -4.59
C PHE A 215 2.12 13.49 -5.25
N PHE A 216 2.91 12.48 -4.87
CA PHE A 216 4.31 12.37 -5.28
C PHE A 216 4.62 10.96 -5.73
N VAL A 217 5.55 10.84 -6.67
CA VAL A 217 6.25 9.58 -6.95
C VAL A 217 7.75 9.83 -6.80
N ASP A 218 8.43 9.00 -6.01
CA ASP A 218 9.87 9.10 -5.71
C ASP A 218 10.31 10.51 -5.25
N GLY A 219 9.45 11.14 -4.44
CA GLY A 219 9.68 12.49 -3.91
C GLY A 219 9.34 13.63 -4.88
N ASN A 220 9.00 13.36 -6.13
CA ASN A 220 8.64 14.37 -7.12
C ASN A 220 7.13 14.65 -7.06
N LEU A 221 6.75 15.89 -6.75
CA LEU A 221 5.36 16.35 -6.75
C LEU A 221 4.82 16.36 -8.18
N PHE A 222 3.69 15.71 -8.44
CA PHE A 222 3.04 15.76 -9.74
C PHE A 222 1.62 16.31 -9.73
N TYR A 223 0.94 16.25 -8.56
CA TYR A 223 -0.42 16.79 -8.46
C TYR A 223 -0.67 17.43 -7.09
N THR A 224 -1.45 18.49 -7.08
CA THR A 224 -1.93 19.16 -5.86
C THR A 224 -3.43 19.42 -6.01
N PHE A 225 -4.20 18.94 -5.05
CA PHE A 225 -5.63 19.20 -4.89
C PHE A 225 -5.84 20.17 -3.74
N ALA A 226 -6.60 21.25 -3.98
CA ALA A 226 -6.98 22.19 -2.92
C ALA A 226 -8.08 21.56 -2.06
N ASN A 227 -7.83 21.45 -0.76
CA ASN A 227 -8.80 20.96 0.22
C ASN A 227 -9.43 22.15 0.96
N ASN A 228 -10.59 21.92 1.57
CA ASN A 228 -11.24 22.88 2.44
C ASN A 228 -12.22 22.18 3.40
N GLY A 229 -12.73 22.91 4.39
CA GLY A 229 -13.60 22.36 5.43
C GLY A 229 -14.97 21.87 4.98
N THR A 230 -15.38 22.10 3.72
CA THR A 230 -16.67 21.63 3.17
C THR A 230 -16.55 20.30 2.44
N MET A 231 -15.32 19.84 2.16
CA MET A 231 -15.04 18.57 1.50
C MET A 231 -14.96 17.43 2.53
N PRO A 232 -15.24 16.19 2.13
CA PRO A 232 -15.23 15.04 3.07
C PRO A 232 -13.82 14.63 3.51
N PHE A 233 -12.77 15.34 3.11
CA PHE A 233 -11.36 15.05 3.43
C PHE A 233 -10.91 15.68 4.76
N ASN A 234 -11.82 15.83 5.74
CA ASN A 234 -11.55 16.42 7.05
C ASN A 234 -11.86 15.47 8.22
N GLN A 235 -11.89 14.18 7.95
CA GLN A 235 -12.15 13.10 8.88
C GLN A 235 -11.08 12.00 8.80
N ASN A 236 -11.19 10.95 9.61
CA ASN A 236 -10.29 9.81 9.51
C ASN A 236 -10.55 8.98 8.24
N PHE A 237 -9.48 8.49 7.66
CA PHE A 237 -9.47 7.58 6.51
C PHE A 237 -8.68 6.31 6.85
N PHE A 238 -9.16 5.17 6.39
CA PHE A 238 -8.43 3.91 6.43
C PHE A 238 -7.82 3.58 5.07
N ILE A 239 -6.75 2.78 5.09
CA ILE A 239 -5.95 2.43 3.91
C ILE A 239 -6.50 1.18 3.26
N ILE A 240 -6.47 1.14 1.93
CA ILE A 240 -6.83 -0.03 1.11
C ILE A 240 -5.73 -0.30 0.08
N LEU A 241 -5.41 -1.58 -0.09
CA LEU A 241 -4.48 -2.09 -1.10
C LEU A 241 -5.15 -3.22 -1.88
N ASN A 242 -5.20 -3.13 -3.21
CA ASN A 242 -5.76 -4.20 -4.04
C ASN A 242 -5.13 -4.26 -5.43
N VAL A 243 -5.46 -5.33 -6.15
CA VAL A 243 -5.34 -5.46 -7.60
C VAL A 243 -6.68 -5.93 -8.13
N ALA A 244 -7.33 -5.14 -8.99
CA ALA A 244 -8.55 -5.50 -9.70
C ALA A 244 -8.21 -6.03 -11.10
#